data_56a3053d629b1a852c650e442d413174
#
_entry.id   56a3053d629b1a852c650e442d413174
#
_cell.length_a   1.000
_cell.length_b   1.000
_cell.length_c   1.000
_cell.angle_alpha   90.00
_cell.angle_beta   90.00
_cell.angle_gamma   90.00
#
_symmetry.space_group_name_H-M   'P 1'
#
loop_
_entity.id
_entity.type
_entity.pdbx_description
1 polymer ?
#
loop_
_entity_poly.entity_id
_entity_poly.type
_entity_poly.pdbx_seq_one_letter_code
_entity_poly.pdbx_strand_id
1 'polypeptide(L)'
;MEYKLHKLSELNGEQIDQATAICVEGLYNIFSLISKDKAVLEELFKDSFDYGMNYACLHNEEVVGFIGLGDASRRAAGKMKQETFERLFDKHKSKMMYRAMSSAFTKPKNYSDNEVEVEFFVTASHCRGKGVGTWIIHYLCANFPYEFCVLDVYSRNTDAKRFYERLGFKQVKIKSDWMLRLLRGIGKTITMRLDMKNGKKHM
;
A
#
# COMPACT_ATOMS: atom_id res chain seq x y z
N MET A 1 -13.79 16.88 -11.66
CA MET A 1 -12.71 15.93 -12.02
C MET A 1 -13.28 14.53 -11.85
N GLU A 2 -13.24 13.74 -12.91
CA GLU A 2 -13.74 12.36 -12.86
C GLU A 2 -12.55 11.43 -12.59
N TYR A 3 -12.54 10.80 -11.42
CA TYR A 3 -11.58 9.77 -11.07
C TYR A 3 -12.21 8.39 -11.29
N LYS A 4 -11.39 7.42 -11.69
CA LYS A 4 -11.78 6.00 -11.82
C LYS A 4 -10.78 5.14 -11.08
N LEU A 5 -11.26 4.12 -10.35
CA LEU A 5 -10.41 3.16 -9.66
C LEU A 5 -10.49 1.83 -10.40
N HIS A 6 -9.36 1.36 -10.92
CA HIS A 6 -9.23 0.11 -11.67
C HIS A 6 -8.27 -0.85 -10.96
N LYS A 7 -8.56 -2.14 -11.01
CA LYS A 7 -7.60 -3.18 -10.63
C LYS A 7 -6.40 -3.13 -11.57
N LEU A 8 -5.21 -3.47 -11.09
CA LEU A 8 -4.05 -3.60 -11.98
C LEU A 8 -4.28 -4.63 -13.09
N SER A 9 -5.12 -5.65 -12.85
CA SER A 9 -5.48 -6.65 -13.87
C SER A 9 -6.33 -6.10 -15.02
N GLU A 10 -6.87 -4.90 -14.89
CA GLU A 10 -7.72 -4.23 -15.89
C GLU A 10 -6.94 -3.18 -16.71
N LEU A 11 -5.68 -2.92 -16.34
CA LEU A 11 -4.85 -1.88 -16.91
C LEU A 11 -3.92 -2.41 -18.00
N ASN A 12 -3.50 -1.53 -18.89
CA ASN A 12 -2.45 -1.81 -19.86
C ASN A 12 -1.05 -1.76 -19.21
N GLY A 13 -0.03 -2.22 -19.93
CA GLY A 13 1.34 -2.31 -19.41
C GLY A 13 1.92 -0.98 -18.97
N GLU A 14 1.66 0.11 -19.72
CA GLU A 14 2.13 1.45 -19.40
C GLU A 14 1.50 1.98 -18.08
N GLN A 15 0.20 1.79 -17.92
CA GLN A 15 -0.52 2.19 -16.69
C GLN A 15 -0.06 1.39 -15.47
N ILE A 16 0.27 0.10 -15.65
CA ILE A 16 0.85 -0.74 -14.58
C ILE A 16 2.23 -0.21 -14.19
N ASP A 17 3.06 0.18 -15.17
CA ASP A 17 4.38 0.76 -14.91
C ASP A 17 4.26 2.10 -14.17
N GLN A 18 3.36 2.99 -14.59
CA GLN A 18 3.07 4.25 -13.90
C GLN A 18 2.60 4.01 -12.46
N ALA A 19 1.67 3.06 -12.25
CA ALA A 19 1.15 2.72 -10.93
C ALA A 19 2.25 2.19 -10.00
N THR A 20 3.12 1.33 -10.52
CA THR A 20 4.25 0.76 -9.79
C THR A 20 5.28 1.84 -9.43
N ALA A 21 5.63 2.71 -10.37
CA ALA A 21 6.55 3.82 -10.15
C ALA A 21 6.01 4.79 -9.06
N ILE A 22 4.72 5.14 -9.10
CA ILE A 22 4.06 5.96 -8.07
C ILE A 22 4.14 5.27 -6.70
N CYS A 23 3.88 3.97 -6.63
CA CYS A 23 3.97 3.20 -5.39
C CYS A 23 5.40 3.22 -4.82
N VAL A 24 6.39 2.92 -5.66
CA VAL A 24 7.80 2.90 -5.28
C VAL A 24 8.27 4.29 -4.84
N GLU A 25 7.95 5.34 -5.57
CA GLU A 25 8.32 6.70 -5.22
C GLU A 25 7.74 7.13 -3.88
N GLY A 26 6.43 6.93 -3.68
CA GLY A 26 5.73 7.35 -2.46
C GLY A 26 6.15 6.60 -1.21
N LEU A 27 6.58 5.35 -1.36
CA LEU A 27 7.03 4.48 -0.27
C LEU A 27 8.55 4.28 -0.25
N TYR A 28 9.31 5.08 -1.01
CA TYR A 28 10.75 4.91 -1.17
C TYR A 28 11.51 4.91 0.16
N ASN A 29 11.11 5.70 1.13
CA ASN A 29 11.72 5.70 2.47
C ASN A 29 11.71 4.31 3.14
N ILE A 30 10.72 3.47 2.80
CA ILE A 30 10.59 2.10 3.30
C ILE A 30 11.30 1.15 2.34
N PHE A 31 11.00 1.23 1.06
CA PHE A 31 11.50 0.30 0.04
C PHE A 31 12.99 0.45 -0.24
N SER A 32 13.57 1.63 -0.01
CA SER A 32 15.03 1.85 -0.13
C SER A 32 15.89 0.99 0.80
N LEU A 33 15.26 0.23 1.68
CA LEU A 33 15.89 -0.78 2.53
C LEU A 33 16.18 -2.08 1.77
N ILE A 34 15.41 -2.32 0.74
CA ILE A 34 15.54 -3.47 -0.13
C ILE A 34 16.59 -3.15 -1.19
N SER A 35 16.42 -2.04 -1.89
CA SER A 35 17.36 -1.50 -2.88
C SER A 35 17.33 0.01 -2.90
N LYS A 36 18.48 0.65 -3.16
CA LYS A 36 18.55 2.09 -3.44
C LYS A 36 18.20 2.41 -4.89
N ASP A 37 18.23 1.44 -5.75
CA ASP A 37 17.85 1.56 -7.16
C ASP A 37 16.32 1.43 -7.29
N LYS A 38 15.67 2.49 -7.76
CA LYS A 38 14.21 2.50 -7.97
C LYS A 38 13.78 1.53 -9.06
N ALA A 39 14.56 1.37 -10.13
CA ALA A 39 14.23 0.44 -11.22
C ALA A 39 14.18 -1.01 -10.71
N VAL A 40 15.13 -1.39 -9.85
CA VAL A 40 15.12 -2.70 -9.17
C VAL A 40 13.87 -2.86 -8.29
N LEU A 41 13.45 -1.82 -7.58
CA LEU A 41 12.24 -1.85 -6.76
C LEU A 41 10.98 -1.96 -7.61
N GLU A 42 10.90 -1.20 -8.69
CA GLU A 42 9.75 -1.23 -9.62
C GLU A 42 9.59 -2.62 -10.24
N GLU A 43 10.65 -3.21 -10.75
CA GLU A 43 10.63 -4.58 -11.30
C GLU A 43 10.23 -5.61 -10.23
N LEU A 44 10.81 -5.51 -9.03
CA LEU A 44 10.50 -6.40 -7.91
C LEU A 44 9.02 -6.33 -7.51
N PHE A 45 8.48 -5.13 -7.32
CA PHE A 45 7.10 -4.95 -6.88
C PHE A 45 6.09 -5.25 -7.99
N LYS A 46 6.37 -4.90 -9.25
CA LYS A 46 5.56 -5.27 -10.40
C LYS A 46 5.35 -6.79 -10.49
N ASP A 47 6.41 -7.57 -10.27
CA ASP A 47 6.37 -9.03 -10.26
C ASP A 47 5.69 -9.62 -9.00
N SER A 48 5.64 -8.85 -7.91
CA SER A 48 5.16 -9.31 -6.60
C SER A 48 3.73 -8.92 -6.30
N PHE A 49 3.17 -7.91 -6.98
CA PHE A 49 1.79 -7.47 -6.73
C PHE A 49 0.76 -8.55 -7.08
N ASP A 50 -0.23 -8.70 -6.21
CA ASP A 50 -1.49 -9.35 -6.58
C ASP A 50 -2.33 -8.34 -7.39
N TYR A 51 -2.40 -8.51 -8.69
CA TYR A 51 -3.09 -7.58 -9.60
C TYR A 51 -4.61 -7.46 -9.33
N GLY A 52 -5.19 -8.38 -8.59
CA GLY A 52 -6.59 -8.31 -8.16
C GLY A 52 -6.78 -7.61 -6.80
N MET A 53 -5.69 -7.36 -6.04
CA MET A 53 -5.71 -6.66 -4.75
C MET A 53 -5.05 -5.28 -4.79
N ASN A 54 -4.48 -4.91 -5.93
CA ASN A 54 -3.89 -3.59 -6.14
C ASN A 54 -4.69 -2.83 -7.19
N TYR A 55 -4.87 -1.54 -6.92
CA TYR A 55 -5.69 -0.65 -7.74
C TYR A 55 -4.93 0.62 -8.05
N ALA A 56 -5.15 1.15 -9.25
CA ALA A 56 -4.70 2.48 -9.64
C ALA A 56 -5.90 3.42 -9.81
N CYS A 57 -5.73 4.64 -9.33
CA CYS A 57 -6.67 5.72 -9.55
C CYS A 57 -6.25 6.47 -10.82
N LEU A 58 -7.13 6.53 -11.82
CA LEU A 58 -6.91 7.24 -13.07
C LEU A 58 -7.67 8.54 -13.12
N HIS A 59 -7.07 9.54 -13.73
CA HIS A 59 -7.68 10.79 -14.15
C HIS A 59 -7.24 11.10 -15.59
N ASN A 60 -8.17 11.15 -16.54
CA ASN A 60 -7.87 11.32 -17.97
C ASN A 60 -6.79 10.33 -18.47
N GLU A 61 -6.97 9.05 -18.18
CA GLU A 61 -6.07 7.94 -18.52
C GLU A 61 -4.69 7.97 -17.84
N GLU A 62 -4.34 9.00 -17.09
CA GLU A 62 -3.12 9.11 -16.30
C GLU A 62 -3.31 8.50 -14.91
N VAL A 63 -2.34 7.74 -14.42
CA VAL A 63 -2.36 7.21 -13.05
C VAL A 63 -1.98 8.31 -12.06
N VAL A 64 -2.91 8.64 -11.17
CA VAL A 64 -2.74 9.71 -10.17
C VAL A 64 -2.68 9.21 -8.73
N GLY A 65 -2.89 7.91 -8.51
CA GLY A 65 -2.80 7.28 -7.20
C GLY A 65 -2.78 5.77 -7.26
N PHE A 66 -2.30 5.17 -6.18
CA PHE A 66 -2.17 3.72 -6.02
C PHE A 66 -2.66 3.30 -4.65
N ILE A 67 -3.41 2.19 -4.59
CA ILE A 67 -3.81 1.56 -3.34
C ILE A 67 -3.68 0.03 -3.45
N GLY A 68 -2.98 -0.57 -2.50
CA GLY A 68 -2.87 -2.01 -2.34
C GLY A 68 -3.63 -2.46 -1.11
N LEU A 69 -4.47 -3.47 -1.27
CA LEU A 69 -5.36 -3.99 -0.26
C LEU A 69 -4.95 -5.39 0.19
N GLY A 70 -5.22 -5.71 1.44
CA GLY A 70 -5.13 -7.06 1.99
C GLY A 70 -6.41 -7.41 2.75
N ASP A 71 -6.78 -8.68 2.77
CA ASP A 71 -7.89 -9.21 3.56
C ASP A 71 -7.48 -10.48 4.32
N ALA A 72 -8.42 -11.21 4.88
CA ALA A 72 -8.15 -12.45 5.62
C ALA A 72 -7.46 -13.54 4.75
N SER A 73 -7.60 -13.50 3.42
CA SER A 73 -7.13 -14.52 2.50
C SER A 73 -5.98 -14.07 1.60
N ARG A 74 -5.90 -12.78 1.26
CA ARG A 74 -5.01 -12.23 0.24
C ARG A 74 -4.26 -11.01 0.74
N ARG A 75 -3.09 -10.78 0.16
CA ARG A 75 -2.23 -9.62 0.43
C ARG A 75 -1.99 -8.84 -0.87
N ALA A 76 -1.75 -7.52 -0.74
CA ALA A 76 -1.37 -6.68 -1.88
C ALA A 76 -0.09 -7.18 -2.57
N ALA A 77 0.89 -7.62 -1.80
CA ALA A 77 2.08 -8.29 -2.34
C ALA A 77 1.84 -9.79 -2.48
N GLY A 78 1.07 -10.25 -3.41
CA GLY A 78 0.64 -11.63 -3.66
C GLY A 78 1.70 -12.72 -3.41
N LYS A 79 2.27 -13.29 -4.46
CA LYS A 79 3.38 -14.27 -4.39
C LYS A 79 4.68 -13.62 -4.84
N MET A 80 5.65 -13.54 -3.94
CA MET A 80 7.01 -13.21 -4.34
C MET A 80 7.67 -14.42 -5.02
N LYS A 81 8.28 -14.21 -6.18
CA LYS A 81 8.94 -15.26 -6.98
C LYS A 81 10.42 -15.24 -6.67
N GLN A 82 11.00 -16.38 -6.31
CA GLN A 82 12.42 -16.47 -6.01
C GLN A 82 13.29 -16.08 -7.22
N GLU A 83 12.85 -16.44 -8.43
CA GLU A 83 13.53 -16.14 -9.70
C GLU A 83 13.70 -14.63 -9.91
N THR A 84 12.73 -13.81 -9.49
CA THR A 84 12.83 -12.35 -9.57
C THR A 84 13.96 -11.84 -8.67
N PHE A 85 14.09 -12.38 -7.47
CA PHE A 85 15.19 -12.00 -6.58
C PHE A 85 16.54 -12.46 -7.11
N GLU A 86 16.64 -13.66 -7.70
CA GLU A 86 17.87 -14.18 -8.31
C GLU A 86 18.32 -13.37 -9.53
N ARG A 87 17.38 -12.78 -10.26
CA ARG A 87 17.66 -11.86 -11.38
C ARG A 87 18.13 -10.48 -10.91
N LEU A 88 17.54 -9.97 -9.81
CA LEU A 88 17.75 -8.59 -9.34
C LEU A 88 18.89 -8.44 -8.35
N PHE A 89 19.30 -9.51 -7.66
CA PHE A 89 20.29 -9.47 -6.60
C PHE A 89 21.36 -10.56 -6.79
N ASP A 90 22.53 -10.34 -6.19
CA ASP A 90 23.56 -11.37 -6.14
C ASP A 90 23.05 -12.62 -5.37
N LYS A 91 23.73 -13.77 -5.60
CA LYS A 91 23.31 -15.09 -5.10
C LYS A 91 23.10 -15.17 -3.59
N HIS A 92 23.89 -14.44 -2.80
CA HIS A 92 23.74 -14.46 -1.33
C HIS A 92 22.58 -13.56 -0.87
N LYS A 93 22.51 -12.37 -1.43
CA LYS A 93 21.49 -11.38 -1.12
C LYS A 93 20.11 -11.81 -1.59
N SER A 94 19.98 -12.43 -2.78
CA SER A 94 18.70 -12.88 -3.33
C SER A 94 17.95 -13.82 -2.40
N LYS A 95 18.63 -14.87 -1.89
CA LYS A 95 18.01 -15.85 -1.00
C LYS A 95 17.58 -15.24 0.35
N MET A 96 18.42 -14.38 0.91
CA MET A 96 18.13 -13.69 2.17
C MET A 96 16.93 -12.74 2.01
N MET A 97 16.95 -11.90 0.95
CA MET A 97 15.90 -10.94 0.68
C MET A 97 14.57 -11.61 0.35
N TYR A 98 14.58 -12.65 -0.49
CA TYR A 98 13.40 -13.44 -0.80
C TYR A 98 12.73 -13.98 0.48
N ARG A 99 13.50 -14.62 1.38
CA ARG A 99 12.96 -15.14 2.64
C ARG A 99 12.38 -14.04 3.54
N ALA A 100 13.11 -12.95 3.69
CA ALA A 100 12.70 -11.83 4.54
C ALA A 100 11.43 -11.17 4.01
N MET A 101 11.37 -10.87 2.71
CA MET A 101 10.25 -10.21 2.09
C MET A 101 9.03 -11.12 1.97
N SER A 102 9.20 -12.39 1.58
CA SER A 102 8.10 -13.35 1.57
C SER A 102 7.48 -13.48 2.96
N SER A 103 8.31 -13.55 4.02
CA SER A 103 7.79 -13.59 5.39
C SER A 103 7.05 -12.31 5.80
N ALA A 104 7.49 -11.14 5.34
CA ALA A 104 6.91 -9.86 5.75
C ALA A 104 5.65 -9.49 4.97
N PHE A 105 5.60 -9.80 3.68
CA PHE A 105 4.59 -9.26 2.77
C PHE A 105 3.56 -10.28 2.29
N THR A 106 3.84 -11.59 2.29
CA THR A 106 2.92 -12.57 1.71
C THR A 106 2.15 -13.40 2.74
N LYS A 107 2.55 -13.36 4.01
CA LYS A 107 1.82 -14.09 5.05
C LYS A 107 0.46 -13.43 5.31
N PRO A 108 -0.64 -14.20 5.28
CA PRO A 108 -1.94 -13.69 5.71
C PRO A 108 -1.85 -13.09 7.11
N LYS A 109 -2.57 -12.01 7.33
CA LYS A 109 -2.73 -11.42 8.66
C LYS A 109 -4.07 -11.90 9.25
N ASN A 110 -4.16 -11.92 10.58
CA ASN A 110 -5.39 -12.31 11.29
C ASN A 110 -6.41 -11.16 11.25
N TYR A 111 -6.99 -10.91 10.10
CA TYR A 111 -8.15 -10.04 9.94
C TYR A 111 -9.42 -10.87 9.91
N SER A 112 -10.53 -10.28 10.37
CA SER A 112 -11.85 -10.87 10.19
C SER A 112 -12.30 -10.70 8.73
N ASP A 113 -13.23 -11.55 8.28
CA ASP A 113 -13.73 -11.53 6.90
C ASP A 113 -14.41 -10.20 6.50
N ASN A 114 -14.79 -9.39 7.48
CA ASN A 114 -15.39 -8.08 7.28
C ASN A 114 -14.38 -6.91 7.34
N GLU A 115 -13.07 -7.20 7.41
CA GLU A 115 -12.01 -6.20 7.45
C GLU A 115 -11.16 -6.21 6.17
N VAL A 116 -10.80 -5.03 5.70
CA VAL A 116 -9.81 -4.81 4.64
C VAL A 116 -8.67 -3.95 5.18
N GLU A 117 -7.43 -4.36 4.92
CA GLU A 117 -6.24 -3.56 5.23
C GLU A 117 -5.80 -2.76 4.00
N VAL A 118 -5.48 -1.49 4.21
CA VAL A 118 -4.72 -0.69 3.25
C VAL A 118 -3.23 -0.92 3.54
N GLU A 119 -2.57 -1.71 2.69
CA GLU A 119 -1.15 -2.05 2.84
C GLU A 119 -0.23 -1.02 2.16
N PHE A 120 -0.65 -0.54 1.00
CA PHE A 120 0.04 0.51 0.24
C PHE A 120 -0.97 1.60 -0.11
N PHE A 121 -0.59 2.85 0.09
CA PHE A 121 -1.42 3.98 -0.28
C PHE A 121 -0.58 5.20 -0.67
N VAL A 122 -0.67 5.58 -1.92
CA VAL A 122 0.14 6.67 -2.47
C VAL A 122 -0.69 7.50 -3.43
N THR A 123 -0.52 8.81 -3.36
CA THR A 123 -0.97 9.76 -4.38
C THR A 123 0.25 10.31 -5.11
N ALA A 124 0.21 10.37 -6.44
CA ALA A 124 1.25 10.95 -7.26
C ALA A 124 1.65 12.35 -6.74
N SER A 125 2.94 12.64 -6.74
CA SER A 125 3.48 13.86 -6.10
C SER A 125 2.82 15.14 -6.60
N HIS A 126 2.60 15.26 -7.92
CA HIS A 126 1.96 16.39 -8.58
C HIS A 126 0.44 16.47 -8.34
N CYS A 127 -0.19 15.42 -7.78
CA CYS A 127 -1.61 15.35 -7.44
C CYS A 127 -1.90 15.47 -5.94
N ARG A 128 -0.88 15.65 -5.11
CA ARG A 128 -1.08 15.82 -3.66
C ARG A 128 -1.87 17.09 -3.36
N GLY A 129 -2.71 17.03 -2.34
CA GLY A 129 -3.58 18.15 -1.95
C GLY A 129 -4.78 18.39 -2.87
N LYS A 130 -4.93 17.65 -3.97
CA LYS A 130 -6.02 17.79 -4.93
C LYS A 130 -7.22 16.85 -4.67
N GLY A 131 -7.28 16.22 -3.51
CA GLY A 131 -8.42 15.38 -3.11
C GLY A 131 -8.38 13.92 -3.58
N VAL A 132 -7.38 13.51 -4.39
CA VAL A 132 -7.26 12.12 -4.92
C VAL A 132 -7.34 11.08 -3.81
N GLY A 133 -6.53 11.23 -2.76
CA GLY A 133 -6.52 10.27 -1.65
C GLY A 133 -7.87 10.19 -0.91
N THR A 134 -8.52 11.33 -0.70
CA THR A 134 -9.86 11.38 -0.11
C THR A 134 -10.87 10.64 -0.97
N TRP A 135 -10.84 10.89 -2.28
CA TRP A 135 -11.72 10.23 -3.22
C TRP A 135 -11.53 8.71 -3.23
N ILE A 136 -10.27 8.22 -3.23
CA ILE A 136 -9.98 6.78 -3.21
C ILE A 136 -10.58 6.12 -1.96
N ILE A 137 -10.39 6.70 -0.77
CA ILE A 137 -10.94 6.13 0.47
C ILE A 137 -12.46 6.17 0.47
N HIS A 138 -13.08 7.24 -0.01
CA HIS A 138 -14.54 7.30 -0.15
C HIS A 138 -15.07 6.26 -1.14
N TYR A 139 -14.41 6.10 -2.28
CA TYR A 139 -14.76 5.08 -3.27
C TYR A 139 -14.68 3.67 -2.65
N LEU A 140 -13.62 3.39 -1.89
CA LEU A 140 -13.46 2.14 -1.16
C LEU A 140 -14.67 1.90 -0.22
N CYS A 141 -15.01 2.89 0.60
CA CYS A 141 -16.13 2.80 1.53
C CYS A 141 -17.48 2.57 0.81
N ALA A 142 -17.66 3.17 -0.36
CA ALA A 142 -18.93 3.06 -1.11
C ALA A 142 -19.10 1.73 -1.82
N ASN A 143 -18.02 1.16 -2.36
CA ASN A 143 -18.08 0.10 -3.36
C ASN A 143 -17.54 -1.26 -2.90
N PHE A 144 -16.86 -1.32 -1.76
CA PHE A 144 -16.29 -2.58 -1.28
C PHE A 144 -17.14 -3.21 -0.16
N PRO A 145 -17.21 -4.56 -0.08
CA PRO A 145 -18.16 -5.26 0.78
C PRO A 145 -17.66 -5.42 2.23
N TYR A 146 -16.68 -4.61 2.67
CA TYR A 146 -16.14 -4.68 4.01
C TYR A 146 -16.87 -3.70 4.96
N GLU A 147 -16.87 -4.04 6.25
CA GLU A 147 -17.40 -3.15 7.29
C GLU A 147 -16.33 -2.22 7.83
N PHE A 148 -15.10 -2.69 7.87
CA PHE A 148 -13.98 -1.95 8.45
C PHE A 148 -12.79 -1.88 7.50
N CYS A 149 -12.19 -0.70 7.46
CA CYS A 149 -10.93 -0.47 6.79
C CYS A 149 -9.84 -0.21 7.84
N VAL A 150 -8.74 -0.95 7.77
CA VAL A 150 -7.63 -0.88 8.73
C VAL A 150 -6.36 -0.46 7.99
N LEU A 151 -5.50 0.27 8.65
CA LEU A 151 -4.16 0.60 8.14
C LEU A 151 -3.16 0.79 9.27
N ASP A 152 -1.90 0.66 8.93
CA ASP A 152 -0.79 0.98 9.82
C ASP A 152 -0.09 2.27 9.34
N VAL A 153 0.08 3.25 10.22
CA VAL A 153 0.81 4.48 9.96
C VAL A 153 1.95 4.65 10.97
N TYR A 154 3.11 5.11 10.51
CA TYR A 154 4.22 5.41 11.42
C TYR A 154 3.95 6.69 12.19
N SER A 155 4.21 6.68 13.51
CA SER A 155 3.93 7.82 14.40
C SER A 155 4.65 9.12 13.99
N ARG A 156 5.75 9.03 13.24
CA ARG A 156 6.47 10.17 12.67
C ARG A 156 5.84 10.73 11.40
N ASN A 157 4.98 9.97 10.72
CA ASN A 157 4.24 10.44 9.55
C ASN A 157 2.97 11.18 10.00
N THR A 158 3.18 12.36 10.59
CA THR A 158 2.11 13.18 11.16
C THR A 158 1.09 13.64 10.12
N ASP A 159 1.53 13.86 8.88
CA ASP A 159 0.66 14.32 7.79
C ASP A 159 -0.29 13.21 7.35
N ALA A 160 0.22 11.98 7.18
CA ALA A 160 -0.64 10.82 6.89
C ALA A 160 -1.60 10.55 8.06
N LYS A 161 -1.12 10.61 9.31
CA LYS A 161 -1.97 10.44 10.48
C LYS A 161 -3.12 11.45 10.49
N ARG A 162 -2.83 12.75 10.32
CA ARG A 162 -3.85 13.81 10.24
C ARG A 162 -4.81 13.62 9.07
N PHE A 163 -4.29 13.15 7.93
CA PHE A 163 -5.12 12.83 6.77
C PHE A 163 -6.15 11.75 7.11
N TYR A 164 -5.72 10.63 7.70
CA TYR A 164 -6.62 9.53 8.09
C TYR A 164 -7.60 9.95 9.20
N GLU A 165 -7.17 10.74 10.19
CA GLU A 165 -8.05 11.27 11.23
C GLU A 165 -9.19 12.13 10.65
N ARG A 166 -8.90 12.98 9.64
CA ARG A 166 -9.93 13.76 8.93
C ARG A 166 -10.93 12.89 8.17
N LEU A 167 -10.52 11.71 7.71
CA LEU A 167 -11.40 10.74 7.05
C LEU A 167 -12.19 9.88 8.04
N GLY A 168 -12.03 10.09 9.34
CA GLY A 168 -12.76 9.37 10.38
C GLY A 168 -12.07 8.10 10.89
N PHE A 169 -10.84 7.82 10.46
CA PHE A 169 -10.06 6.74 11.06
C PHE A 169 -9.74 7.05 12.52
N LYS A 170 -9.92 6.04 13.37
CA LYS A 170 -9.61 6.12 14.80
C LYS A 170 -8.43 5.21 15.13
N GLN A 171 -7.55 5.68 16.00
CA GLN A 171 -6.47 4.86 16.51
C GLN A 171 -7.02 3.72 17.37
N VAL A 172 -6.66 2.47 17.05
CA VAL A 172 -7.10 1.28 17.78
C VAL A 172 -5.96 0.54 18.47
N LYS A 173 -4.72 0.66 17.97
CA LYS A 173 -3.57 -0.02 18.54
C LYS A 173 -2.30 0.78 18.31
N ILE A 174 -1.35 0.67 19.25
CA ILE A 174 0.02 1.14 19.08
C ILE A 174 0.95 -0.06 19.21
N LYS A 175 1.79 -0.28 18.20
CA LYS A 175 2.84 -1.30 18.21
C LYS A 175 4.19 -0.58 18.33
N SER A 176 5.06 -1.06 19.21
CA SER A 176 6.43 -0.56 19.33
C SER A 176 7.36 -1.69 18.91
N ASP A 177 7.98 -1.55 17.77
CA ASP A 177 9.08 -2.41 17.36
C ASP A 177 10.39 -1.71 17.74
N TRP A 178 11.06 -2.20 18.77
CA TRP A 178 12.30 -1.62 19.30
C TRP A 178 13.42 -1.69 18.25
N MET A 179 13.44 -2.72 17.40
CA MET A 179 14.47 -2.95 16.39
C MET A 179 14.28 -1.97 15.22
N LEU A 180 13.07 -1.76 14.73
CA LEU A 180 12.76 -0.75 13.71
C LEU A 180 13.02 0.66 14.23
N ARG A 181 12.78 0.91 15.52
CA ARG A 181 13.07 2.18 16.17
C ARG A 181 14.58 2.45 16.26
N LEU A 182 15.37 1.44 16.62
CA LEU A 182 16.81 1.57 16.80
C LEU A 182 17.54 1.70 15.44
N LEU A 183 17.19 0.84 14.49
CA LEU A 183 17.90 0.76 13.22
C LEU A 183 17.52 1.88 12.23
N ARG A 184 16.34 2.50 12.38
CA ARG A 184 15.75 3.35 11.35
C ARG A 184 15.08 4.62 11.84
N GLY A 185 15.04 4.83 13.14
CA GLY A 185 14.30 5.96 13.69
C GLY A 185 12.81 5.95 13.30
N ILE A 186 12.30 4.86 12.74
CA ILE A 186 10.88 4.66 12.53
C ILE A 186 10.26 4.55 13.92
N GLY A 187 9.40 5.50 14.26
CA GLY A 187 8.76 5.56 15.57
C GLY A 187 7.87 4.34 15.85
N LYS A 188 6.87 4.54 16.65
CA LYS A 188 5.83 3.52 16.87
C LYS A 188 4.98 3.38 15.61
N THR A 189 4.46 2.19 15.35
CA THR A 189 3.41 1.95 14.37
C THR A 189 2.05 2.11 15.04
N ILE A 190 1.20 2.92 14.46
CA ILE A 190 -0.16 3.19 14.92
C ILE A 190 -1.11 2.47 13.97
N THR A 191 -1.88 1.51 14.47
CA THR A 191 -2.96 0.90 13.71
C THR A 191 -4.19 1.80 13.84
N MET A 192 -4.76 2.19 12.71
CA MET A 192 -5.97 2.99 12.64
C MET A 192 -7.08 2.20 11.94
N ARG A 193 -8.34 2.45 12.33
CA ARG A 193 -9.52 1.75 11.81
C ARG A 193 -10.63 2.74 11.48
N LEU A 194 -11.27 2.54 10.34
CA LEU A 194 -12.44 3.26 9.88
C LEU A 194 -13.63 2.30 9.82
N ASP A 195 -14.78 2.70 10.37
CA ASP A 195 -16.07 2.09 10.08
C ASP A 195 -16.56 2.62 8.73
N MET A 196 -16.58 1.73 7.72
CA MET A 196 -16.88 2.12 6.34
C MET A 196 -18.34 2.51 6.14
N LYS A 197 -19.27 2.02 7.01
CA LYS A 197 -20.69 2.44 7.00
C LYS A 197 -20.83 3.91 7.40
N ASN A 198 -20.01 4.37 8.35
CA ASN A 198 -19.98 5.76 8.77
C ASN A 198 -19.23 6.66 7.78
N GLY A 199 -18.23 6.12 7.08
CA GLY A 199 -17.52 6.83 6.02
C GLY A 199 -18.41 7.26 4.83
N LYS A 200 -19.52 6.52 4.60
CA LYS A 200 -20.53 6.88 3.58
C LYS A 200 -21.35 8.14 3.91
N LYS A 201 -21.41 8.56 5.17
CA LYS A 201 -22.22 9.72 5.61
C LYS A 201 -21.53 11.08 5.41
N HIS A 202 -20.25 11.07 5.06
CA HIS A 202 -19.44 12.28 4.85
C HIS A 202 -19.13 12.54 3.37
N MET A 203 -19.88 11.88 2.46
CA MET A 203 -19.85 12.10 1.01
C MET A 203 -20.85 13.15 0.56
#